data_f8b0126e5e89424646f471c2ace1e9bf
#
_entry.id   f8b0126e5e89424646f471c2ace1e9bf
#
_cell.length_a   1.000
_cell.length_b   1.000
_cell.length_c   1.000
_cell.angle_alpha   90.00
_cell.angle_beta   90.00
_cell.angle_gamma   90.00
#
_symmetry.space_group_name_H-M   'P 1'
#
loop_
_entity.id
_entity.type
_entity.pdbx_description
1 polymer ?
#
loop_
_entity_poly.entity_id
_entity_poly.type
_entity_poly.pdbx_seq_one_letter_code
_entity_poly.pdbx_strand_id
1 'polypeptide(L)'
;MKYYDEWGEDNKYDKDMVDWNYTGPKETSEVFIKYAKDKNMKIYDAGCGTGLVAVELKKYGFLNFYGADLSKKLLDLVPDGLYKKLNKVDLNKPIQEENDFFDAIMCVGTFTFGHVKPAALDEFIRITKNKGLICFTINEGIHEEYGFDKKIDQLSKDNKWKEIEFFKSDYIASKDVNAWLGLYEVIK
;
A
#
# COMPACT_ATOMS: atom_id res chain seq x y z
N MET A 1 17.60 1.61 -0.63
CA MET A 1 17.47 3.07 -0.46
C MET A 1 18.10 3.83 -1.61
N LYS A 2 19.41 3.66 -1.88
CA LYS A 2 20.08 4.36 -2.99
C LYS A 2 19.40 4.19 -4.36
N TYR A 3 18.85 3.01 -4.65
CA TYR A 3 18.15 2.70 -5.89
C TYR A 3 16.91 3.57 -6.13
N TYR A 4 16.04 3.75 -5.11
CA TYR A 4 14.84 4.60 -5.24
C TYR A 4 15.15 6.08 -5.26
N ASP A 5 16.22 6.49 -4.56
CA ASP A 5 16.67 7.86 -4.62
C ASP A 5 17.23 8.20 -6.02
N GLU A 6 17.93 7.26 -6.68
CA GLU A 6 18.38 7.40 -8.07
C GLU A 6 17.21 7.31 -9.05
N TRP A 7 16.19 6.52 -8.76
CA TRP A 7 15.01 6.35 -9.61
C TRP A 7 14.06 7.56 -9.56
N GLY A 8 14.08 8.35 -8.48
CA GLY A 8 13.36 9.63 -8.37
C GLY A 8 13.98 10.78 -9.17
N GLU A 9 15.16 10.59 -9.79
CA GLU A 9 15.79 11.62 -10.64
C GLU A 9 15.05 11.72 -11.99
N ASP A 10 14.82 12.96 -12.47
CA ASP A 10 14.22 13.28 -13.79
C ASP A 10 12.81 12.67 -14.04
N ASN A 11 12.00 12.45 -12.99
CA ASN A 11 10.70 11.77 -13.08
C ASN A 11 10.78 10.37 -13.74
N LYS A 12 11.92 9.72 -13.61
CA LYS A 12 12.17 8.42 -14.21
C LYS A 12 11.23 7.36 -13.67
N TYR A 13 10.91 7.42 -12.35
CA TYR A 13 9.99 6.49 -11.71
C TYR A 13 8.61 6.49 -12.40
N ASP A 14 7.97 7.63 -12.52
CA ASP A 14 6.63 7.71 -13.12
C ASP A 14 6.64 7.33 -14.62
N LYS A 15 7.69 7.69 -15.35
CA LYS A 15 7.88 7.27 -16.76
C LYS A 15 8.00 5.75 -16.87
N ASP A 16 8.84 5.13 -16.06
CA ASP A 16 9.03 3.68 -16.06
C ASP A 16 7.73 2.95 -15.66
N MET A 17 6.94 3.49 -14.71
CA MET A 17 5.64 2.92 -14.33
C MET A 17 4.65 2.95 -15.50
N VAL A 18 4.62 4.02 -16.28
CA VAL A 18 3.80 4.11 -17.50
C VAL A 18 4.30 3.16 -18.58
N ASP A 19 5.61 3.16 -18.86
CA ASP A 19 6.22 2.33 -19.90
C ASP A 19 6.09 0.83 -19.60
N TRP A 20 6.09 0.46 -18.33
CA TRP A 20 5.91 -0.93 -17.88
C TRP A 20 4.45 -1.34 -17.77
N ASN A 21 3.51 -0.44 -18.02
CA ASN A 21 2.08 -0.69 -17.84
C ASN A 21 1.78 -1.22 -16.42
N TYR A 22 2.26 -0.50 -15.40
CA TYR A 22 2.06 -0.83 -14.00
C TYR A 22 0.60 -0.60 -13.60
N THR A 23 -0.15 -1.66 -13.37
CA THR A 23 -1.59 -1.62 -13.10
C THR A 23 -1.94 -1.59 -11.61
N GLY A 24 -0.98 -1.85 -10.73
CA GLY A 24 -1.20 -2.01 -9.29
C GLY A 24 -2.04 -0.91 -8.64
N PRO A 25 -1.73 0.40 -8.79
CA PRO A 25 -2.53 1.48 -8.19
C PRO A 25 -3.98 1.50 -8.66
N LYS A 26 -4.22 1.29 -9.96
CA LYS A 26 -5.56 1.27 -10.54
C LYS A 26 -6.37 0.09 -10.04
N GLU A 27 -5.83 -1.11 -10.17
CA GLU A 27 -6.51 -2.35 -9.82
C GLU A 27 -6.84 -2.43 -8.32
N THR A 28 -5.88 -2.09 -7.45
CA THR A 28 -6.13 -2.02 -6.00
C THR A 28 -7.19 -0.98 -5.65
N SER A 29 -7.19 0.18 -6.33
CA SER A 29 -8.21 1.20 -6.14
C SER A 29 -9.59 0.70 -6.56
N GLU A 30 -9.71 0.02 -7.71
CA GLU A 30 -10.96 -0.57 -8.19
C GLU A 30 -11.51 -1.64 -7.25
N VAL A 31 -10.64 -2.47 -6.66
CA VAL A 31 -11.04 -3.44 -5.62
C VAL A 31 -11.48 -2.71 -4.35
N PHE A 32 -10.69 -1.78 -3.85
CA PHE A 32 -10.95 -1.04 -2.63
C PHE A 32 -12.31 -0.30 -2.65
N ILE A 33 -12.63 0.41 -3.73
CA ILE A 33 -13.87 1.21 -3.83
C ILE A 33 -15.17 0.37 -3.83
N LYS A 34 -15.10 -0.92 -4.11
CA LYS A 34 -16.27 -1.82 -3.99
C LYS A 34 -16.76 -1.89 -2.55
N TYR A 35 -15.85 -1.79 -1.59
CA TYR A 35 -16.10 -1.98 -0.16
C TYR A 35 -16.01 -0.69 0.64
N ALA A 36 -15.16 0.27 0.25
CA ALA A 36 -15.02 1.58 0.88
C ALA A 36 -16.13 2.54 0.47
N LYS A 37 -17.18 2.65 1.30
CA LYS A 37 -18.38 3.45 0.97
C LYS A 37 -18.32 4.90 1.44
N ASP A 38 -17.60 5.18 2.54
CA ASP A 38 -17.45 6.54 3.05
C ASP A 38 -16.26 7.25 2.38
N LYS A 39 -16.53 8.33 1.65
CA LYS A 39 -15.50 9.12 0.97
C LYS A 39 -14.66 9.99 1.91
N ASN A 40 -15.09 10.13 3.18
CA ASN A 40 -14.35 10.87 4.22
C ASN A 40 -13.35 10.01 4.98
N MET A 41 -13.20 8.72 4.63
CA MET A 41 -12.25 7.81 5.26
C MET A 41 -10.85 8.43 5.31
N LYS A 42 -10.19 8.32 6.46
CA LYS A 42 -8.76 8.60 6.59
C LYS A 42 -7.99 7.40 6.06
N ILE A 43 -7.28 7.59 4.96
CA ILE A 43 -6.54 6.54 4.27
C ILE A 43 -5.04 6.76 4.47
N TYR A 44 -4.36 5.77 5.04
CA TYR A 44 -2.90 5.76 5.14
C TYR A 44 -2.31 5.02 3.95
N ASP A 45 -1.51 5.71 3.16
CA ASP A 45 -0.81 5.18 1.98
C ASP A 45 0.63 4.82 2.37
N ALA A 46 0.84 3.55 2.66
CA ALA A 46 2.07 3.01 3.20
C ALA A 46 3.02 2.59 2.07
N GLY A 47 4.13 3.31 1.92
CA GLY A 47 5.02 3.21 0.75
C GLY A 47 4.42 3.96 -0.43
N CYS A 48 3.97 5.20 -0.20
CA CYS A 48 3.19 5.96 -1.16
C CYS A 48 3.97 6.39 -2.42
N GLY A 49 5.31 6.34 -2.39
CA GLY A 49 6.15 6.77 -3.51
C GLY A 49 5.83 8.21 -3.95
N THR A 50 5.47 8.37 -5.22
CA THR A 50 5.04 9.64 -5.84
C THR A 50 3.53 9.91 -5.70
N GLY A 51 2.78 9.00 -5.05
CA GLY A 51 1.35 9.19 -4.74
C GLY A 51 0.38 8.58 -5.76
N LEU A 52 0.79 7.62 -6.57
CA LEU A 52 -0.04 7.04 -7.63
C LEU A 52 -1.37 6.46 -7.10
N VAL A 53 -1.38 5.81 -5.94
CA VAL A 53 -2.59 5.26 -5.32
C VAL A 53 -3.55 6.36 -4.91
N ALA A 54 -3.07 7.42 -4.26
CA ALA A 54 -3.90 8.54 -3.88
C ALA A 54 -4.46 9.29 -5.10
N VAL A 55 -3.68 9.42 -6.19
CA VAL A 55 -4.14 9.98 -7.46
C VAL A 55 -5.29 9.14 -8.04
N GLU A 56 -5.19 7.82 -8.02
CA GLU A 56 -6.26 6.94 -8.49
C GLU A 56 -7.51 7.06 -7.61
N LEU A 57 -7.39 6.95 -6.30
CA LEU A 57 -8.52 7.02 -5.37
C LEU A 57 -9.21 8.40 -5.39
N LYS A 58 -8.47 9.47 -5.68
CA LYS A 58 -9.03 10.82 -5.85
C LYS A 58 -10.06 10.88 -6.97
N LYS A 59 -9.90 10.12 -8.06
CA LYS A 59 -10.88 10.02 -9.16
C LYS A 59 -12.24 9.49 -8.68
N TYR A 60 -12.25 8.74 -7.58
CA TYR A 60 -13.45 8.18 -6.95
C TYR A 60 -13.97 9.01 -5.76
N GLY A 61 -13.41 10.21 -5.54
CA GLY A 61 -13.86 11.16 -4.54
C GLY A 61 -13.27 11.00 -3.13
N PHE A 62 -12.24 10.17 -2.96
CA PHE A 62 -11.47 10.13 -1.70
C PHE A 62 -10.48 11.28 -1.68
N LEU A 63 -10.35 12.00 -0.55
CA LEU A 63 -9.52 13.21 -0.44
C LEU A 63 -8.72 13.28 0.86
N ASN A 64 -8.79 12.26 1.71
CA ASN A 64 -8.27 12.34 3.06
C ASN A 64 -7.09 11.37 3.25
N PHE A 65 -6.01 11.64 2.52
CA PHE A 65 -4.82 10.78 2.46
C PHE A 65 -3.73 11.24 3.43
N TYR A 66 -3.04 10.25 4.00
CA TYR A 66 -1.83 10.39 4.82
C TYR A 66 -0.77 9.48 4.20
N GLY A 67 0.33 10.03 3.72
CA GLY A 67 1.34 9.27 2.99
C GLY A 67 2.61 9.04 3.79
N ALA A 68 3.21 7.87 3.60
CA ALA A 68 4.49 7.51 4.18
C ALA A 68 5.37 6.77 3.17
N ASP A 69 6.62 7.18 3.06
CA ASP A 69 7.62 6.49 2.25
C ASP A 69 9.01 6.61 2.87
N LEU A 70 9.91 5.70 2.56
CA LEU A 70 11.29 5.74 3.01
C LEU A 70 12.14 6.72 2.18
N SER A 71 11.80 6.92 0.91
CA SER A 71 12.51 7.80 -0.02
C SER A 71 12.00 9.23 0.06
N LYS A 72 12.82 10.12 0.62
CA LYS A 72 12.53 11.55 0.63
C LYS A 72 12.39 12.12 -0.78
N LYS A 73 13.17 11.64 -1.74
CA LYS A 73 13.12 12.10 -3.14
C LYS A 73 11.79 11.78 -3.79
N LEU A 74 11.21 10.57 -3.55
CA LEU A 74 9.88 10.24 -4.07
C LEU A 74 8.80 11.11 -3.41
N LEU A 75 8.90 11.34 -2.09
CA LEU A 75 7.97 12.23 -1.38
C LEU A 75 8.00 13.67 -1.92
N ASP A 76 9.16 14.15 -2.37
CA ASP A 76 9.32 15.49 -2.96
C ASP A 76 8.70 15.63 -4.36
N LEU A 77 8.38 14.51 -5.02
CA LEU A 77 7.68 14.47 -6.32
C LEU A 77 6.16 14.34 -6.17
N VAL A 78 5.65 14.15 -4.96
CA VAL A 78 4.21 14.06 -4.71
C VAL A 78 3.53 15.40 -5.07
N PRO A 79 2.42 15.37 -5.83
CA PRO A 79 1.68 16.60 -6.15
C PRO A 79 1.24 17.39 -4.91
N ASP A 80 1.42 18.70 -4.93
CA ASP A 80 1.05 19.58 -3.84
C ASP A 80 -0.44 19.41 -3.44
N GLY A 81 -0.68 19.32 -2.14
CA GLY A 81 -2.04 19.21 -1.58
C GLY A 81 -2.73 17.85 -1.80
N LEU A 82 -2.02 16.84 -2.33
CA LEU A 82 -2.58 15.49 -2.49
C LEU A 82 -2.78 14.79 -1.14
N TYR A 83 -1.84 14.92 -0.21
CA TYR A 83 -1.90 14.36 1.13
C TYR A 83 -2.12 15.44 2.20
N LYS A 84 -2.81 15.09 3.28
CA LYS A 84 -2.90 15.92 4.50
C LYS A 84 -1.57 15.96 5.26
N LYS A 85 -0.83 14.86 5.19
CA LYS A 85 0.46 14.69 5.86
C LYS A 85 1.31 13.72 5.04
N LEU A 86 2.58 14.07 4.84
CA LEU A 86 3.59 13.21 4.20
C LEU A 86 4.76 13.04 5.16
N ASN A 87 5.11 11.81 5.48
CA ASN A 87 6.19 11.51 6.40
C ASN A 87 7.21 10.56 5.77
N LYS A 88 8.48 10.80 6.07
CA LYS A 88 9.53 9.80 5.81
C LYS A 88 9.48 8.74 6.90
N VAL A 89 9.12 7.49 6.51
CA VAL A 89 8.92 6.37 7.44
C VAL A 89 9.59 5.11 6.90
N ASP A 90 10.28 4.39 7.78
CA ASP A 90 10.73 3.02 7.54
C ASP A 90 9.65 2.06 8.07
N LEU A 91 8.90 1.44 7.17
CA LEU A 91 7.79 0.53 7.51
C LEU A 91 8.25 -0.79 8.17
N ASN A 92 9.55 -1.04 8.24
CA ASN A 92 10.11 -2.15 9.04
C ASN A 92 10.29 -1.78 10.53
N LYS A 93 9.90 -0.56 10.92
CA LYS A 93 9.93 -0.04 12.29
C LYS A 93 8.53 0.33 12.77
N PRO A 94 8.31 0.47 14.08
CA PRO A 94 7.05 0.95 14.61
C PRO A 94 6.63 2.27 13.97
N ILE A 95 5.42 2.31 13.44
CA ILE A 95 4.85 3.50 12.79
C ILE A 95 4.43 4.51 13.88
N GLN A 96 4.85 5.77 13.74
CA GLN A 96 4.60 6.85 14.71
C GLN A 96 3.19 7.45 14.52
N GLU A 97 2.18 6.58 14.47
CA GLU A 97 0.77 6.95 14.39
C GLU A 97 -0.01 6.24 15.52
N GLU A 98 -1.11 6.85 15.97
CA GLU A 98 -1.94 6.33 17.06
C GLU A 98 -2.64 5.01 16.67
N ASN A 99 -2.98 4.21 17.68
CA ASN A 99 -3.84 3.05 17.47
C ASN A 99 -5.22 3.51 16.97
N ASP A 100 -5.83 2.72 16.10
CA ASP A 100 -7.23 2.95 15.65
C ASP A 100 -7.47 4.34 15.02
N PHE A 101 -6.45 4.91 14.37
CA PHE A 101 -6.56 6.26 13.82
C PHE A 101 -7.10 6.28 12.38
N PHE A 102 -6.70 5.30 11.55
CA PHE A 102 -7.09 5.26 10.15
C PHE A 102 -8.30 4.37 9.90
N ASP A 103 -9.10 4.76 8.91
CA ASP A 103 -10.23 3.96 8.44
C ASP A 103 -9.79 2.93 7.40
N ALA A 104 -8.68 3.20 6.70
CA ALA A 104 -8.08 2.25 5.77
C ALA A 104 -6.57 2.44 5.60
N ILE A 105 -5.90 1.36 5.19
CA ILE A 105 -4.51 1.33 4.74
C ILE A 105 -4.48 0.88 3.27
N MET A 106 -3.69 1.57 2.46
CA MET A 106 -3.25 1.12 1.14
C MET A 106 -1.74 0.87 1.21
N CYS A 107 -1.29 -0.27 0.68
CA CYS A 107 0.15 -0.60 0.62
C CYS A 107 0.43 -1.29 -0.71
N VAL A 108 0.68 -0.51 -1.75
CA VAL A 108 0.73 -0.97 -3.14
C VAL A 108 2.14 -0.76 -3.70
N GLY A 109 2.73 -1.81 -4.27
CA GLY A 109 4.10 -1.74 -4.82
C GLY A 109 5.22 -1.75 -3.78
N THR A 110 4.91 -1.97 -2.52
CA THR A 110 5.85 -1.82 -1.40
C THR A 110 6.39 -3.16 -0.91
N PHE A 111 5.56 -4.21 -0.88
CA PHE A 111 6.01 -5.56 -0.54
C PHE A 111 6.68 -6.22 -1.77
N THR A 112 7.96 -5.90 -1.94
CA THR A 112 8.83 -6.36 -3.03
C THR A 112 10.18 -6.81 -2.50
N PHE A 113 11.03 -7.39 -3.36
CA PHE A 113 12.35 -7.91 -2.95
C PHE A 113 13.22 -6.87 -2.22
N GLY A 114 13.70 -7.26 -1.05
CA GLY A 114 14.67 -6.46 -0.27
C GLY A 114 14.07 -5.29 0.51
N HIS A 115 12.74 -5.16 0.59
CA HIS A 115 12.09 -3.98 1.16
C HIS A 115 11.37 -4.27 2.49
N VAL A 116 10.04 -4.10 2.50
CA VAL A 116 9.23 -4.20 3.72
C VAL A 116 8.90 -5.66 4.01
N LYS A 117 9.01 -6.06 5.28
CA LYS A 117 8.79 -7.41 5.76
C LYS A 117 7.36 -7.64 6.23
N PRO A 118 6.90 -8.91 6.34
CA PRO A 118 5.54 -9.24 6.79
C PRO A 118 5.12 -8.67 8.14
N ALA A 119 6.07 -8.39 9.04
CA ALA A 119 5.80 -7.78 10.34
C ALA A 119 5.13 -6.40 10.25
N ALA A 120 5.25 -5.68 9.12
CA ALA A 120 4.54 -4.43 8.91
C ALA A 120 3.01 -4.59 8.98
N LEU A 121 2.47 -5.77 8.67
CA LEU A 121 1.04 -6.06 8.75
C LEU A 121 0.50 -5.94 10.19
N ASP A 122 1.31 -6.22 11.22
CA ASP A 122 0.91 -6.02 12.63
C ASP A 122 0.68 -4.53 12.92
N GLU A 123 1.59 -3.68 12.43
CA GLU A 123 1.47 -2.23 12.58
C GLU A 123 0.27 -1.68 11.79
N PHE A 124 0.03 -2.20 10.58
CA PHE A 124 -1.15 -1.82 9.80
C PHE A 124 -2.44 -2.15 10.57
N ILE A 125 -2.55 -3.35 11.15
CA ILE A 125 -3.69 -3.70 12.01
C ILE A 125 -3.77 -2.77 13.22
N ARG A 126 -2.64 -2.47 13.88
CA ARG A 126 -2.62 -1.61 15.07
C ARG A 126 -3.20 -0.22 14.81
N ILE A 127 -2.78 0.43 13.71
CA ILE A 127 -3.19 1.81 13.39
C ILE A 127 -4.53 1.91 12.68
N THR A 128 -5.09 0.78 12.20
CA THR A 128 -6.40 0.71 11.54
C THR A 128 -7.49 0.49 12.57
N LYS A 129 -8.62 1.19 12.43
CA LYS A 129 -9.82 1.01 13.27
C LYS A 129 -10.42 -0.38 13.12
N ASN A 130 -11.21 -0.80 14.12
CA ASN A 130 -12.09 -1.96 13.98
C ASN A 130 -13.01 -1.77 12.76
N LYS A 131 -13.17 -2.78 11.93
CA LYS A 131 -13.87 -2.77 10.63
C LYS A 131 -13.23 -1.85 9.56
N GLY A 132 -12.04 -1.33 9.81
CA GLY A 132 -11.26 -0.64 8.80
C GLY A 132 -10.67 -1.61 7.78
N LEU A 133 -10.29 -1.10 6.62
CA LEU A 133 -9.83 -1.90 5.48
C LEU A 133 -8.31 -1.82 5.33
N ILE A 134 -7.70 -2.95 5.00
CA ILE A 134 -6.28 -3.02 4.62
C ILE A 134 -6.21 -3.63 3.22
N CYS A 135 -5.74 -2.85 2.24
CA CYS A 135 -5.54 -3.27 0.86
C CYS A 135 -4.05 -3.21 0.51
N PHE A 136 -3.51 -4.30 -0.03
CA PHE A 136 -2.09 -4.37 -0.35
C PHE A 136 -1.80 -5.25 -1.57
N THR A 137 -0.60 -5.07 -2.13
CA THR A 137 -0.04 -6.01 -3.10
C THR A 137 1.26 -6.60 -2.58
N ILE A 138 1.49 -7.90 -2.85
CA ILE A 138 2.74 -8.62 -2.55
C ILE A 138 3.27 -9.19 -3.86
N ASN A 139 4.50 -8.84 -4.25
CA ASN A 139 5.15 -9.47 -5.40
C ASN A 139 5.15 -11.00 -5.24
N GLU A 140 4.76 -11.72 -6.29
CA GLU A 140 4.58 -13.17 -6.20
C GLU A 140 5.85 -13.91 -5.76
N GLY A 141 7.03 -13.44 -6.19
CA GLY A 141 8.31 -14.08 -5.87
C GLY A 141 8.68 -14.04 -4.38
N ILE A 142 8.12 -13.09 -3.61
CA ILE A 142 8.41 -12.99 -2.16
C ILE A 142 7.28 -13.48 -1.26
N HIS A 143 6.13 -13.82 -1.81
CA HIS A 143 4.96 -14.20 -1.03
C HIS A 143 5.25 -15.34 -0.06
N GLU A 144 5.82 -16.44 -0.55
CA GLU A 144 6.24 -17.57 0.28
C GLU A 144 7.68 -17.39 0.80
N GLU A 145 8.61 -16.89 -0.03
CA GLU A 145 10.01 -16.74 0.31
C GLU A 145 10.25 -15.90 1.58
N TYR A 146 9.49 -14.80 1.72
CA TYR A 146 9.61 -13.91 2.89
C TYR A 146 8.59 -14.23 3.99
N GLY A 147 7.72 -15.24 3.79
CA GLY A 147 6.75 -15.70 4.77
C GLY A 147 5.51 -14.81 4.90
N PHE A 148 5.13 -14.08 3.85
CA PHE A 148 3.87 -13.35 3.84
C PHE A 148 2.67 -14.29 3.94
N ASP A 149 2.72 -15.44 3.24
CA ASP A 149 1.72 -16.51 3.31
C ASP A 149 1.45 -16.93 4.77
N LYS A 150 2.52 -17.23 5.52
CA LYS A 150 2.44 -17.66 6.93
C LYS A 150 1.91 -16.54 7.82
N LYS A 151 2.33 -15.29 7.57
CA LYS A 151 1.88 -14.14 8.35
C LYS A 151 0.40 -13.84 8.13
N ILE A 152 -0.07 -13.86 6.90
CA ILE A 152 -1.48 -13.68 6.55
C ILE A 152 -2.33 -14.77 7.22
N ASP A 153 -1.89 -16.02 7.12
CA ASP A 153 -2.57 -17.18 7.71
C ASP A 153 -2.64 -17.07 9.25
N GLN A 154 -1.53 -16.66 9.89
CA GLN A 154 -1.49 -16.42 11.33
C GLN A 154 -2.49 -15.35 11.75
N LEU A 155 -2.48 -14.18 11.10
CA LEU A 155 -3.37 -13.08 11.44
C LEU A 155 -4.86 -13.45 11.27
N SER A 156 -5.18 -14.27 10.27
CA SER A 156 -6.53 -14.81 10.06
C SER A 156 -6.93 -15.79 11.14
N LYS A 157 -6.04 -16.73 11.53
CA LYS A 157 -6.27 -17.69 12.63
C LYS A 157 -6.43 -17.00 13.99
N ASP A 158 -5.70 -15.90 14.20
CA ASP A 158 -5.75 -15.10 15.42
C ASP A 158 -6.95 -14.13 15.44
N ASN A 159 -7.85 -14.21 14.43
CA ASN A 159 -9.00 -13.32 14.26
C ASN A 159 -8.64 -11.81 14.31
N LYS A 160 -7.47 -11.45 13.76
CA LYS A 160 -7.04 -10.04 13.68
C LYS A 160 -7.66 -9.32 12.48
N TRP A 161 -8.04 -10.07 11.48
CA TRP A 161 -8.74 -9.59 10.30
C TRP A 161 -9.59 -10.68 9.65
N LYS A 162 -10.42 -10.28 8.70
CA LYS A 162 -11.20 -11.16 7.83
C LYS A 162 -10.83 -10.87 6.39
N GLU A 163 -10.53 -11.92 5.63
CA GLU A 163 -10.33 -11.81 4.19
C GLU A 163 -11.62 -11.40 3.49
N ILE A 164 -11.53 -10.43 2.60
CA ILE A 164 -12.61 -10.01 1.70
C ILE A 164 -12.29 -10.46 0.28
N GLU A 165 -11.08 -10.14 -0.20
CA GLU A 165 -10.56 -10.54 -1.51
C GLU A 165 -9.08 -10.93 -1.37
N PHE A 166 -8.65 -12.03 -2.00
CA PHE A 166 -7.25 -12.40 -2.14
C PHE A 166 -7.05 -13.19 -3.43
N PHE A 167 -6.34 -12.60 -4.38
CA PHE A 167 -6.14 -13.20 -5.70
C PHE A 167 -4.84 -12.72 -6.36
N LYS A 168 -4.43 -13.44 -7.41
CA LYS A 168 -3.26 -13.12 -8.22
C LYS A 168 -3.63 -12.12 -9.32
N SER A 169 -2.87 -11.06 -9.42
CA SER A 169 -3.04 -9.91 -10.32
C SER A 169 -1.88 -9.79 -11.30
N ASP A 170 -2.15 -9.36 -12.53
CA ASP A 170 -1.18 -9.08 -13.59
C ASP A 170 -0.45 -7.74 -13.37
N TYR A 171 0.19 -7.61 -12.27
CA TYR A 171 0.76 -6.42 -11.66
C TYR A 171 1.64 -5.54 -12.57
N ILE A 172 2.55 -6.15 -13.36
CA ILE A 172 3.34 -5.49 -14.43
C ILE A 172 3.26 -6.39 -15.67
N ALA A 173 2.18 -6.29 -16.40
CA ALA A 173 1.89 -7.18 -17.53
C ALA A 173 2.98 -7.17 -18.62
N SER A 174 3.63 -6.03 -18.88
CA SER A 174 4.71 -5.93 -19.87
C SER A 174 5.99 -6.69 -19.50
N LYS A 175 6.12 -7.11 -18.23
CA LYS A 175 7.30 -7.81 -17.71
C LYS A 175 7.00 -9.20 -17.16
N ASP A 176 5.76 -9.68 -17.32
CA ASP A 176 5.29 -10.96 -16.75
C ASP A 176 5.56 -11.06 -15.23
N VAL A 177 5.33 -9.95 -14.52
CA VAL A 177 5.46 -9.85 -13.06
C VAL A 177 4.09 -9.77 -12.44
N ASN A 178 3.73 -10.81 -11.67
CA ASN A 178 2.48 -10.88 -10.95
C ASN A 178 2.64 -10.43 -9.49
N ALA A 179 1.50 -10.10 -8.87
CA ALA A 179 1.42 -9.88 -7.43
C ALA A 179 0.16 -10.53 -6.86
N TRP A 180 0.19 -10.85 -5.59
CA TRP A 180 -1.00 -11.14 -4.81
C TRP A 180 -1.63 -9.82 -4.39
N LEU A 181 -2.90 -9.61 -4.72
CA LEU A 181 -3.70 -8.49 -4.24
C LEU A 181 -4.57 -8.98 -3.09
N GLY A 182 -4.48 -8.34 -1.93
CA GLY A 182 -5.27 -8.66 -0.74
C GLY A 182 -6.09 -7.46 -0.26
N LEU A 183 -7.34 -7.71 0.12
CA LEU A 183 -8.21 -6.79 0.83
C LEU A 183 -8.79 -7.50 2.06
N TYR A 184 -8.56 -6.92 3.23
CA TYR A 184 -8.94 -7.47 4.53
C TYR A 184 -9.69 -6.44 5.38
N GLU A 185 -10.65 -6.88 6.17
CA GLU A 185 -11.33 -6.08 7.19
C GLU A 185 -10.75 -6.39 8.57
N VAL A 186 -10.31 -5.38 9.30
CA VAL A 186 -9.73 -5.51 10.64
C VAL A 186 -10.79 -5.89 11.67
N ILE A 187 -10.45 -6.84 12.54
CA ILE A 187 -11.26 -7.30 13.69
C ILE A 187 -10.54 -6.95 14.99
N LYS A 188 -11.25 -6.24 15.90
CA LYS A 188 -10.77 -5.87 17.24
C LYS A 188 -11.87 -6.03 18.27
#